data_cf3a9e295b0fdce56ebfb127f6032ae7
#
_entry.id   cf3a9e295b0fdce56ebfb127f6032ae7
#
_cell.length_a   1.000
_cell.length_b   1.000
_cell.length_c   1.000
_cell.angle_alpha   90.00
_cell.angle_beta   90.00
_cell.angle_gamma   90.00
#
_symmetry.space_group_name_H-M   'P 1'
#
loop_
_entity.id
_entity.type
_entity.pdbx_description
1 polymer ?
#
loop_
_entity_poly.entity_id
_entity_poly.type
_entity_poly.pdbx_seq_one_letter_code
_entity_poly.pdbx_strand_id
1 'polypeptide(L)'
;MQVVREWVRNEVGLHARPAAIFVQCAGKFKSRITIRNVKSGGQPVNAKSILHVLTLGVGQGDEVELVVDGEDEAKAAATLQQLFVSDFADHPAAA
;
A
#
# COMPACT_ATOMS: atom_id res chain seq x y z
N MET A 1 -9.56 10.48 8.83
CA MET A 1 -9.22 9.10 8.45
C MET A 1 -9.73 8.77 7.06
N GLN A 2 -8.88 8.24 6.23
CA GLN A 2 -9.22 7.79 4.88
C GLN A 2 -9.09 6.27 4.80
N VAL A 3 -10.06 5.61 4.17
CA VAL A 3 -10.01 4.17 3.95
C VAL A 3 -10.08 3.94 2.44
N VAL A 4 -9.10 3.20 1.93
CA VAL A 4 -8.99 2.91 0.49
C VAL A 4 -8.86 1.42 0.29
N ARG A 5 -9.63 0.86 -0.62
CA ARG A 5 -9.50 -0.53 -1.04
C ARG A 5 -9.08 -0.58 -2.49
N GLU A 6 -8.09 -1.44 -2.77
CA GLU A 6 -7.57 -1.60 -4.12
C GLU A 6 -7.18 -3.04 -4.39
N TRP A 7 -7.16 -3.38 -5.66
CA TRP A 7 -6.80 -4.72 -6.13
C TRP A 7 -5.36 -4.73 -6.60
N VAL A 8 -4.66 -5.82 -6.28
CA VAL A 8 -3.29 -6.02 -6.75
C VAL A 8 -3.34 -6.71 -8.10
N ARG A 9 -2.81 -6.04 -9.12
CA ARG A 9 -2.94 -6.47 -10.53
C ARG A 9 -1.70 -7.18 -11.06
N ASN A 10 -0.52 -6.91 -10.50
CA ASN A 10 0.71 -7.47 -11.03
C ASN A 10 0.89 -8.94 -10.64
N GLU A 11 1.71 -9.64 -11.42
CA GLU A 11 1.89 -11.09 -11.28
C GLU A 11 2.53 -11.49 -9.96
N VAL A 12 3.47 -10.69 -9.46
CA VAL A 12 4.21 -11.04 -8.24
C VAL A 12 3.46 -10.66 -6.97
N GLY A 13 2.38 -9.87 -7.11
CA GLY A 13 1.69 -9.37 -5.94
C GLY A 13 2.48 -8.27 -5.24
N LEU A 14 2.23 -8.12 -3.95
CA LEU A 14 2.90 -7.07 -3.17
C LEU A 14 4.19 -7.61 -2.56
N HIS A 15 5.12 -7.96 -3.44
CA HIS A 15 6.45 -8.49 -3.10
C HIS A 15 7.50 -7.77 -3.94
N ALA A 16 8.76 -7.98 -3.62
CA ALA A 16 9.88 -7.46 -4.37
C ALA A 16 9.73 -5.96 -4.66
N ARG A 17 9.87 -5.56 -5.93
CA ARG A 17 9.85 -4.15 -6.32
C ARG A 17 8.53 -3.43 -5.99
N PRO A 18 7.35 -3.99 -6.26
CA PRO A 18 6.10 -3.32 -5.87
C PRO A 18 6.01 -3.03 -4.38
N ALA A 19 6.44 -3.96 -3.53
CA ALA A 19 6.42 -3.75 -2.09
C ALA A 19 7.38 -2.64 -1.69
N ALA A 20 8.57 -2.61 -2.27
CA ALA A 20 9.55 -1.57 -1.99
C ALA A 20 9.03 -0.18 -2.40
N ILE A 21 8.43 -0.08 -3.58
CA ILE A 21 7.85 1.17 -4.07
C ILE A 21 6.75 1.64 -3.13
N PHE A 22 5.88 0.73 -2.72
CA PHE A 22 4.78 1.04 -1.82
C PHE A 22 5.28 1.59 -0.48
N VAL A 23 6.22 0.88 0.15
CA VAL A 23 6.76 1.26 1.45
C VAL A 23 7.49 2.60 1.39
N GLN A 24 8.27 2.83 0.34
CA GLN A 24 8.97 4.10 0.15
C GLN A 24 7.99 5.26 -0.01
N CYS A 25 6.94 5.04 -0.79
CA CYS A 25 5.92 6.05 -1.00
C CYS A 25 5.18 6.37 0.31
N ALA A 26 4.77 5.33 1.03
CA ALA A 26 4.08 5.50 2.32
C ALA A 26 4.96 6.27 3.32
N GLY A 27 6.25 6.01 3.29
CA GLY A 27 7.21 6.66 4.20
C GLY A 27 7.37 8.16 3.99
N LYS A 28 6.91 8.69 2.86
CA LYS A 28 6.99 10.13 2.57
C LYS A 28 5.93 10.95 3.28
N PHE A 29 4.90 10.30 3.79
CA PHE A 29 3.79 11.00 4.42
C PHE A 29 3.88 10.92 5.94
N LYS A 30 3.35 11.93 6.61
CA LYS A 30 3.35 12.00 8.07
C LYS A 30 2.24 11.16 8.67
N SER A 31 1.17 10.92 7.91
CA SER A 31 0.03 10.15 8.40
C SER A 31 0.44 8.74 8.80
N ARG A 32 -0.32 8.18 9.75
CA ARG A 32 -0.23 6.76 10.07
C ARG A 32 -0.90 6.01 8.93
N ILE A 33 -0.22 5.02 8.40
CA ILE A 33 -0.72 4.24 7.27
C ILE A 33 -0.61 2.77 7.61
N THR A 34 -1.74 2.06 7.54
CA THR A 34 -1.76 0.62 7.72
C THR A 34 -2.32 -0.03 6.48
N ILE A 35 -1.96 -1.30 6.28
CA ILE A 35 -2.43 -2.10 5.16
C ILE A 35 -2.77 -3.49 5.67
N ARG A 36 -3.84 -4.07 5.15
CA ARG A 36 -4.19 -5.46 5.43
C ARG A 36 -4.66 -6.17 4.16
N ASN A 37 -4.52 -7.48 4.15
CA ASN A 37 -5.05 -8.32 3.10
C ASN A 37 -6.50 -8.65 3.45
N VAL A 38 -7.43 -8.13 2.65
CA VAL A 38 -8.87 -8.31 2.92
C VAL A 38 -9.26 -9.77 2.89
N LYS A 39 -8.72 -10.52 1.92
CA LYS A 39 -9.06 -11.91 1.71
C LYS A 39 -8.72 -12.80 2.90
N SER A 40 -7.56 -12.59 3.50
CA SER A 40 -7.12 -13.41 4.62
C SER A 40 -7.77 -13.03 5.94
N GLY A 41 -8.41 -11.86 6.01
CA GLY A 41 -8.98 -11.35 7.25
C GLY A 41 -7.93 -11.03 8.30
N GLY A 42 -6.68 -10.88 7.90
CA GLY A 42 -5.59 -10.63 8.83
C GLY A 42 -5.60 -9.24 9.43
N GLN A 43 -4.73 -9.05 10.41
CA GLN A 43 -4.59 -7.77 11.08
C GLN A 43 -3.89 -6.75 10.19
N PRO A 44 -4.23 -5.47 10.31
CA PRO A 44 -3.48 -4.42 9.63
C PRO A 44 -2.05 -4.35 10.13
N VAL A 45 -1.13 -4.04 9.23
CA VAL A 45 0.28 -3.87 9.58
C VAL A 45 0.76 -2.49 9.15
N ASN A 46 1.91 -2.09 9.65
CA ASN A 46 2.51 -0.79 9.33
C ASN A 46 2.96 -0.77 7.86
N ALA A 47 2.33 0.10 7.06
CA ALA A 47 2.64 0.22 5.64
C ALA A 47 4.02 0.82 5.37
N LYS A 48 4.67 1.37 6.39
CA LYS A 48 6.01 1.97 6.25
C LYS A 48 7.12 0.96 6.57
N SER A 49 6.77 -0.28 6.86
CA SER A 49 7.73 -1.34 7.18
C SER A 49 7.69 -2.42 6.12
N ILE A 50 8.78 -2.60 5.39
CA ILE A 50 8.86 -3.61 4.33
C ILE A 50 8.67 -5.03 4.91
N LEU A 51 9.23 -5.29 6.07
CA LEU A 51 9.10 -6.61 6.70
C LEU A 51 7.64 -6.92 7.03
N HIS A 52 6.90 -5.94 7.54
CA HIS A 52 5.49 -6.13 7.88
C HIS A 52 4.64 -6.33 6.63
N VAL A 53 4.89 -5.53 5.59
CA VAL A 53 4.12 -5.63 4.35
C VAL A 53 4.31 -7.01 3.72
N LEU A 54 5.52 -7.54 3.74
CA LEU A 54 5.80 -8.85 3.16
C LEU A 54 5.09 -9.99 3.90
N THR A 55 4.75 -9.79 5.17
CA THR A 55 4.04 -10.82 5.95
C THR A 55 2.59 -11.00 5.52
N LEU A 56 2.05 -10.06 4.75
CA LEU A 56 0.63 -10.10 4.37
C LEU A 56 0.30 -11.19 3.35
N GLY A 57 1.27 -11.66 2.60
CA GLY A 57 1.05 -12.68 1.59
C GLY A 57 0.12 -12.23 0.46
N VAL A 58 0.15 -10.96 0.11
CA VAL A 58 -0.71 -10.40 -0.93
C VAL A 58 -0.21 -10.83 -2.30
N GLY A 59 -1.06 -11.51 -3.06
CA GLY A 59 -0.75 -11.96 -4.41
C GLY A 59 -1.62 -11.30 -5.46
N GLN A 60 -1.41 -11.69 -6.70
CA GLN A 60 -2.21 -11.18 -7.81
C GLN A 60 -3.69 -11.49 -7.59
N GLY A 61 -4.52 -10.48 -7.79
CA GLY A 61 -5.97 -10.62 -7.63
C GLY A 61 -6.47 -10.40 -6.21
N ASP A 62 -5.57 -10.26 -5.24
CA ASP A 62 -5.98 -9.99 -3.87
C ASP A 62 -6.34 -8.53 -3.68
N GLU A 63 -7.26 -8.30 -2.76
CA GLU A 63 -7.67 -6.95 -2.39
C GLU A 63 -6.96 -6.53 -1.10
N VAL A 64 -6.50 -5.29 -1.05
CA VAL A 64 -5.91 -4.71 0.15
C VAL A 64 -6.75 -3.54 0.63
N GLU A 65 -6.71 -3.29 1.93
CA GLU A 65 -7.35 -2.14 2.53
C GLU A 65 -6.29 -1.28 3.21
N LEU A 66 -6.26 -0.02 2.84
CA LEU A 66 -5.36 0.97 3.42
C LEU A 66 -6.18 1.87 4.34
N VAL A 67 -5.66 2.11 5.54
CA VAL A 67 -6.23 3.11 6.45
C VAL A 67 -5.17 4.17 6.65
N VAL A 68 -5.51 5.41 6.32
CA VAL A 68 -4.61 6.56 6.36
C VAL A 68 -5.18 7.58 7.31
N ASP A 69 -4.43 7.93 8.35
CA ASP A 69 -4.93 8.82 9.39
C ASP A 69 -3.84 9.82 9.79
N GLY A 70 -4.10 11.09 9.53
CA GLY A 70 -3.18 12.15 9.89
C GLY A 70 -3.38 13.40 9.07
N GLU A 71 -2.44 14.29 9.23
CA GLU A 71 -2.47 15.64 8.68
C GLU A 71 -2.55 15.65 7.15
N ASP A 72 -1.78 14.77 6.50
CA ASP A 72 -1.72 14.69 5.03
C ASP A 72 -2.48 13.48 4.49
N GLU A 73 -3.48 13.00 5.21
CA GLU A 73 -4.17 11.75 4.88
C GLU A 73 -4.81 11.75 3.50
N ALA A 74 -5.42 12.85 3.08
CA ALA A 74 -6.09 12.90 1.79
C ALA A 74 -5.10 12.74 0.65
N LYS A 75 -3.97 13.43 0.73
CA LYS A 75 -2.92 13.35 -0.27
C LYS A 75 -2.26 11.98 -0.28
N ALA A 76 -1.99 11.45 0.91
CA ALA A 76 -1.38 10.14 1.05
C ALA A 76 -2.28 9.05 0.47
N ALA A 77 -3.57 9.09 0.81
CA ALA A 77 -4.52 8.10 0.29
C ALA A 77 -4.61 8.13 -1.23
N ALA A 78 -4.70 9.32 -1.81
CA ALA A 78 -4.79 9.47 -3.26
C ALA A 78 -3.52 8.97 -3.96
N THR A 79 -2.36 9.31 -3.41
CA THR A 79 -1.07 8.91 -3.99
C THR A 79 -0.89 7.40 -3.94
N LEU A 80 -1.20 6.78 -2.80
CA LEU A 80 -1.06 5.34 -2.64
C LEU A 80 -2.07 4.59 -3.52
N GLN A 81 -3.30 5.10 -3.61
CA GLN A 81 -4.30 4.51 -4.48
C GLN A 81 -3.82 4.49 -5.93
N GLN A 82 -3.20 5.58 -6.38
CA GLN A 82 -2.68 5.69 -7.74
C GLN A 82 -1.60 4.64 -8.03
N LEU A 83 -0.78 4.29 -7.04
CA LEU A 83 0.21 3.23 -7.22
C LEU A 83 -0.47 1.91 -7.61
N PHE A 84 -1.55 1.54 -6.93
CA PHE A 84 -2.25 0.30 -7.25
C PHE A 84 -2.96 0.38 -8.59
N VAL A 85 -3.57 1.53 -8.90
CA VAL A 85 -4.27 1.72 -10.16
C VAL A 85 -3.31 1.63 -11.35
N SER A 86 -2.12 2.22 -11.21
CA SER A 86 -1.10 2.21 -12.26
C SER A 86 -0.23 0.95 -12.25
N ASP A 87 -0.53 0.01 -11.36
CA ASP A 87 0.25 -1.22 -11.18
C ASP A 87 1.72 -0.90 -10.85
N PHE A 88 1.93 0.11 -10.02
CA PHE A 88 3.25 0.58 -9.58
C PHE A 88 4.14 1.08 -10.72
N ALA A 89 3.54 1.37 -11.88
CA ALA A 89 4.26 1.96 -12.99
C ALA A 89 4.54 3.45 -12.75
N ASP A 90 3.61 4.12 -12.08
CA ASP A 90 3.76 5.52 -11.69
C ASP A 90 4.51 5.57 -10.38
N HIS A 91 5.80 5.88 -10.44
CA HIS A 91 6.72 5.74 -9.32
C HIS A 91 7.11 7.11 -8.76
N PRO A 92 6.31 7.68 -7.85
CA PRO A 92 6.58 9.04 -7.34
C PRO A 92 7.92 9.15 -6.63
N ALA A 93 8.45 8.06 -6.09
CA ALA A 93 9.76 8.07 -5.43
C ALA A 93 10.90 8.25 -6.41
N ALA A 94 10.67 8.02 -7.70
CA ALA A 94 11.69 8.21 -8.71
C ALA A 94 11.93 9.67 -9.06
N ALA A 95 11.02 10.50 -8.65
CA ALA A 95 11.12 11.93 -8.95
C ALA A 95 12.17 12.61 -8.08
#